data_2fb4539dee11bfec5aa58447f0d82f26
#
_entry.id   2fb4539dee11bfec5aa58447f0d82f26
#
_cell.length_a   1.000
_cell.length_b   1.000
_cell.length_c   1.000
_cell.angle_alpha   90.00
_cell.angle_beta   90.00
_cell.angle_gamma   90.00
#
_symmetry.space_group_name_H-M   'P 1'
#
loop_
_entity.id
_entity.type
_entity.pdbx_description
1 polymer ?
#
loop_
_entity_poly.entity_id
_entity_poly.type
_entity_poly.pdbx_seq_one_letter_code
_entity_poly.pdbx_strand_id
1 'polypeptide(L)'
;MASLWEETVTMPRFPALEGDRQVRVLIIGGGMAGLLCAHMMERAGIDYLLVEAGELCGGITAGTTAKITAQHGLIYDKLISQWGEERARDYLQANRWALEQYRSLCQKMDCDFQPQDNVVYTLEDCKAVEREVYALRRLGAPAKLCSPQLPVPTAGGVCLPEQAQFHPLKFAAALAQGLNIRTHTKVRHLLPEKAVTDHGEIKAAHIIVATHFPMLNKHGGYFLKLYQHRSYVLAVKNAPLPEGMYVDGSGSGLSFRRWGDVLLLGGGGHRTGKQGGGWRELEAFAARHWPHGEIVGRWAAQDCMTLDGIPYIGRYGKGCDNLWVAAGFNKWGMTSAMAAARLLRDGVQGMETPWAEVFSPQRRWLHPQLAVNAFEATVNLLTPVGPRCPHMGCVLKWNRAERTWDCPCHGSRFTPQGRLIDNPATDDKPM
;
A
#
# COMPACT_ATOMS: atom_id res chain seq x y z
N MET A 1 -17.38 -5.85 0.10
CA MET A 1 -17.22 -7.26 0.49
C MET A 1 -16.06 -7.30 1.45
N ALA A 2 -16.27 -7.89 2.61
CA ALA A 2 -15.24 -8.07 3.62
C ALA A 2 -14.15 -9.00 3.10
N SER A 3 -12.93 -8.77 3.51
CA SER A 3 -11.80 -9.68 3.25
C SER A 3 -11.83 -10.85 4.23
N LEU A 4 -11.13 -11.92 3.92
CA LEU A 4 -10.94 -13.04 4.84
C LEU A 4 -10.39 -12.61 6.21
N TRP A 5 -9.59 -11.55 6.21
CA TRP A 5 -9.01 -11.00 7.45
C TRP A 5 -10.04 -10.34 8.35
N GLU A 6 -11.00 -9.63 7.78
CA GLU A 6 -12.09 -8.96 8.52
C GLU A 6 -13.07 -9.96 9.13
N GLU A 7 -13.24 -11.13 8.50
CA GLU A 7 -14.12 -12.18 9.00
C GLU A 7 -13.52 -12.98 10.17
N THR A 8 -12.21 -12.91 10.35
CA THR A 8 -11.47 -13.75 11.31
C THR A 8 -10.91 -12.98 12.51
N VAL A 9 -11.03 -11.64 12.53
CA VAL A 9 -10.52 -10.79 13.62
C VAL A 9 -11.49 -9.68 13.96
N THR A 10 -11.73 -9.48 15.26
CA THR A 10 -12.40 -8.28 15.76
C THR A 10 -11.35 -7.23 16.11
N MET A 11 -11.37 -6.09 15.40
CA MET A 11 -10.46 -4.98 15.66
C MET A 11 -10.83 -4.27 16.98
N PRO A 12 -9.85 -3.76 17.74
CA PRO A 12 -10.10 -2.97 18.94
C PRO A 12 -10.81 -1.66 18.57
N ARG A 13 -11.72 -1.22 19.43
CA ARG A 13 -12.46 0.03 19.28
C ARG A 13 -11.78 1.14 20.07
N PHE A 14 -11.76 2.34 19.51
CA PHE A 14 -11.21 3.53 20.13
C PHE A 14 -12.28 4.64 20.11
N PRO A 15 -12.29 5.53 21.12
CA PRO A 15 -13.22 6.65 21.14
C PRO A 15 -12.91 7.66 20.05
N ALA A 16 -13.89 8.44 19.63
CA ALA A 16 -13.68 9.64 18.82
C ALA A 16 -12.91 10.71 19.61
N LEU A 17 -12.39 11.71 18.92
CA LEU A 17 -11.81 12.88 19.56
C LEU A 17 -12.91 13.64 20.33
N GLU A 18 -12.57 14.13 21.50
CA GLU A 18 -13.45 15.01 22.29
C GLU A 18 -12.74 16.33 22.55
N GLY A 19 -13.20 17.39 21.86
CA GLY A 19 -12.67 18.75 21.98
C GLY A 19 -11.24 18.90 21.47
N ASP A 20 -10.67 20.07 21.73
CA ASP A 20 -9.35 20.45 21.24
C ASP A 20 -8.22 19.69 21.95
N ARG A 21 -7.13 19.45 21.23
CA ARG A 21 -5.92 18.80 21.73
C ARG A 21 -4.66 19.52 21.26
N GLN A 22 -3.61 19.31 22.05
CA GLN A 22 -2.26 19.70 21.65
C GLN A 22 -1.33 18.51 21.88
N VAL A 23 -0.52 18.17 20.87
CA VAL A 23 0.44 17.06 20.90
C VAL A 23 1.71 17.46 20.19
N ARG A 24 2.81 16.74 20.41
CA ARG A 24 4.03 16.96 19.64
C ARG A 24 3.87 16.44 18.21
N VAL A 25 3.27 15.26 18.02
CA VAL A 25 3.10 14.63 16.71
C VAL A 25 1.65 14.23 16.47
N LEU A 26 1.04 14.73 15.41
CA LEU A 26 -0.24 14.24 14.92
C LEU A 26 -0.01 13.26 13.77
N ILE A 27 -0.58 12.06 13.88
CA ILE A 27 -0.58 11.03 12.82
C ILE A 27 -1.98 10.93 12.25
N ILE A 28 -2.13 11.14 10.93
CA ILE A 28 -3.43 11.11 10.24
C ILE A 28 -3.50 9.86 9.37
N GLY A 29 -4.43 8.96 9.70
CA GLY A 29 -4.67 7.69 9.04
C GLY A 29 -4.29 6.48 9.89
N GLY A 30 -5.28 5.63 10.22
CA GLY A 30 -5.18 4.45 11.08
C GLY A 30 -4.94 3.15 10.33
N GLY A 31 -4.31 3.19 9.15
CA GLY A 31 -3.81 2.01 8.45
C GLY A 31 -2.48 1.51 9.01
N MET A 32 -1.89 0.48 8.37
CA MET A 32 -0.63 -0.13 8.81
C MET A 32 0.50 0.91 9.01
N ALA A 33 0.62 1.88 8.10
CA ALA A 33 1.66 2.91 8.20
C ALA A 33 1.48 3.82 9.43
N GLY A 34 0.25 4.29 9.67
CA GLY A 34 -0.04 5.12 10.84
C GLY A 34 0.13 4.38 12.15
N LEU A 35 -0.33 3.12 12.23
CA LEU A 35 -0.14 2.28 13.42
C LEU A 35 1.33 2.04 13.75
N LEU A 36 2.14 1.72 12.73
CA LEU A 36 3.58 1.52 12.92
C LEU A 36 4.28 2.82 13.32
N CYS A 37 3.86 3.97 12.75
CA CYS A 37 4.35 5.29 13.19
C CYS A 37 4.00 5.52 14.67
N ALA A 38 2.74 5.32 15.07
CA ALA A 38 2.30 5.46 16.45
C ALA A 38 3.09 4.56 17.40
N HIS A 39 3.26 3.29 17.04
CA HIS A 39 4.07 2.34 17.81
C HIS A 39 5.53 2.80 17.99
N MET A 40 6.14 3.34 16.93
CA MET A 40 7.52 3.84 17.04
C MET A 40 7.62 5.14 17.83
N MET A 41 6.61 6.03 17.78
CA MET A 41 6.54 7.22 18.63
C MET A 41 6.39 6.84 20.08
N GLU A 42 5.47 5.90 20.40
CA GLU A 42 5.28 5.37 21.76
C GLU A 42 6.59 4.82 22.34
N ARG A 43 7.26 3.96 21.59
CA ARG A 43 8.55 3.37 22.02
C ARG A 43 9.68 4.38 22.18
N ALA A 44 9.60 5.50 21.48
CA ALA A 44 10.57 6.60 21.60
C ALA A 44 10.21 7.62 22.68
N GLY A 45 9.10 7.43 23.41
CA GLY A 45 8.62 8.38 24.40
C GLY A 45 8.22 9.75 23.81
N ILE A 46 7.81 9.76 22.54
CA ILE A 46 7.36 10.98 21.85
C ILE A 46 5.86 11.12 22.06
N ASP A 47 5.42 12.27 22.54
CA ASP A 47 3.99 12.59 22.66
C ASP A 47 3.34 12.65 21.27
N TYR A 48 2.28 11.87 21.06
CA TYR A 48 1.58 11.77 19.77
C TYR A 48 0.10 11.50 19.95
N LEU A 49 -0.65 11.73 18.86
CA LEU A 49 -2.04 11.30 18.71
C LEU A 49 -2.22 10.76 17.27
N LEU A 50 -2.78 9.56 17.16
CA LEU A 50 -3.23 9.02 15.88
C LEU A 50 -4.73 9.26 15.72
N VAL A 51 -5.15 9.81 14.57
CA VAL A 51 -6.56 9.99 14.21
C VAL A 51 -6.90 9.22 12.94
N GLU A 52 -8.06 8.56 12.94
CA GLU A 52 -8.62 7.79 11.82
C GLU A 52 -10.07 8.23 11.56
N ALA A 53 -10.40 8.42 10.28
CA ALA A 53 -11.74 8.89 9.88
C ALA A 53 -12.84 7.84 10.06
N GLY A 54 -12.49 6.58 9.93
CA GLY A 54 -13.39 5.42 10.06
C GLY A 54 -12.89 4.42 11.10
N GLU A 55 -12.99 3.15 10.76
CA GLU A 55 -12.48 2.04 11.57
C GLU A 55 -10.98 1.83 11.33
N LEU A 56 -10.28 1.40 12.38
CA LEU A 56 -8.86 1.10 12.32
C LEU A 56 -8.59 -0.01 11.29
N CYS A 57 -7.64 0.23 10.38
CA CYS A 57 -7.29 -0.69 9.29
C CYS A 57 -8.43 -1.07 8.34
N GLY A 58 -9.57 -0.37 8.35
CA GLY A 58 -10.75 -0.67 7.52
C GLY A 58 -10.58 -0.41 6.01
N GLY A 59 -9.42 0.09 5.59
CA GLY A 59 -9.10 0.37 4.18
C GLY A 59 -8.17 -0.69 3.56
N ILE A 60 -7.10 -0.23 2.91
CA ILE A 60 -6.18 -1.08 2.13
C ILE A 60 -5.48 -2.15 2.98
N THR A 61 -5.27 -1.89 4.27
CA THR A 61 -4.69 -2.88 5.19
C THR A 61 -5.55 -4.13 5.28
N ALA A 62 -6.86 -4.00 5.36
CA ALA A 62 -7.79 -5.13 5.35
C ALA A 62 -7.81 -5.88 4.01
N GLY A 63 -7.56 -5.20 2.89
CA GLY A 63 -7.59 -5.80 1.55
C GLY A 63 -6.26 -6.43 1.09
N THR A 64 -5.19 -6.35 1.87
CA THR A 64 -3.85 -6.84 1.46
C THR A 64 -3.76 -8.36 1.39
N THR A 65 -2.89 -8.89 0.53
CA THR A 65 -2.47 -10.30 0.60
C THR A 65 -1.37 -10.54 1.65
N ALA A 66 -0.89 -9.48 2.31
CA ALA A 66 0.00 -9.48 3.46
C ALA A 66 1.30 -10.30 3.31
N LYS A 67 1.99 -10.12 2.18
CA LYS A 67 3.36 -10.58 1.98
C LYS A 67 4.32 -9.58 2.62
N ILE A 68 5.27 -10.07 3.39
CA ILE A 68 6.35 -9.27 4.01
C ILE A 68 7.64 -9.64 3.30
N THR A 69 8.08 -8.83 2.36
CA THR A 69 9.25 -9.15 1.53
C THR A 69 10.04 -7.90 1.17
N ALA A 70 11.35 -8.07 1.03
CA ALA A 70 12.24 -7.05 0.48
C ALA A 70 12.32 -7.12 -1.06
N GLN A 71 11.67 -8.10 -1.70
CA GLN A 71 11.63 -8.28 -3.15
C GLN A 71 10.34 -7.68 -3.71
N HIS A 72 10.41 -6.52 -4.32
CA HIS A 72 9.28 -5.73 -4.82
C HIS A 72 9.13 -5.81 -6.34
N GLY A 73 8.87 -7.01 -6.86
CA GLY A 73 8.89 -7.29 -8.29
C GLY A 73 10.33 -7.38 -8.83
N LEU A 74 10.53 -7.08 -10.11
CA LEU A 74 11.84 -7.00 -10.75
C LEU A 74 12.32 -5.55 -10.75
N ILE A 75 12.70 -5.02 -9.59
CA ILE A 75 13.00 -3.60 -9.41
C ILE A 75 14.50 -3.29 -9.28
N TYR A 76 15.34 -4.23 -8.80
CA TYR A 76 16.71 -3.92 -8.40
C TYR A 76 17.64 -3.68 -9.58
N ASP A 77 17.50 -4.43 -10.67
CA ASP A 77 18.22 -4.15 -11.91
C ASP A 77 17.91 -2.74 -12.44
N LYS A 78 16.63 -2.38 -12.41
CA LYS A 78 16.16 -1.04 -12.79
C LYS A 78 16.68 0.05 -11.84
N LEU A 79 16.68 -0.19 -10.53
CA LEU A 79 17.19 0.78 -9.55
C LEU A 79 18.68 1.03 -9.72
N ILE A 80 19.49 -0.02 -9.92
CA ILE A 80 20.91 0.11 -10.18
C ILE A 80 21.17 0.94 -11.45
N SER A 81 20.43 0.65 -12.52
CA SER A 81 20.60 1.34 -13.80
C SER A 81 20.19 2.81 -13.76
N GLN A 82 19.15 3.15 -13.00
CA GLN A 82 18.60 4.52 -12.94
C GLN A 82 19.20 5.41 -11.86
N TRP A 83 19.57 4.83 -10.73
CA TRP A 83 19.92 5.57 -9.52
C TRP A 83 21.29 5.21 -8.94
N GLY A 84 21.93 4.18 -9.48
CA GLY A 84 23.22 3.66 -9.00
C GLY A 84 23.05 2.61 -7.90
N GLU A 85 24.15 1.92 -7.64
CA GLU A 85 24.19 0.77 -6.72
C GLU A 85 23.94 1.17 -5.26
N GLU A 86 24.44 2.32 -4.83
CA GLU A 86 24.31 2.79 -3.46
C GLU A 86 22.84 2.99 -3.07
N ARG A 87 22.08 3.72 -3.87
CA ARG A 87 20.63 3.93 -3.63
C ARG A 87 19.81 2.65 -3.74
N ALA A 88 20.16 1.76 -4.67
CA ALA A 88 19.54 0.45 -4.76
C ALA A 88 19.79 -0.40 -3.51
N ARG A 89 21.01 -0.30 -2.95
CA ARG A 89 21.41 -0.95 -1.70
C ARG A 89 20.63 -0.40 -0.50
N ASP A 90 20.48 0.91 -0.40
CA ASP A 90 19.70 1.57 0.63
C ASP A 90 18.24 1.14 0.62
N TYR A 91 17.65 1.04 -0.58
CA TYR A 91 16.28 0.54 -0.73
C TYR A 91 16.15 -0.90 -0.24
N LEU A 92 17.07 -1.77 -0.62
CA LEU A 92 17.10 -3.16 -0.17
C LEU A 92 17.28 -3.26 1.34
N GLN A 93 18.23 -2.51 1.91
CA GLN A 93 18.53 -2.51 3.34
C GLN A 93 17.33 -2.02 4.17
N ALA A 94 16.63 -0.97 3.72
CA ALA A 94 15.43 -0.47 4.38
C ALA A 94 14.34 -1.54 4.47
N ASN A 95 14.12 -2.27 3.38
CA ASN A 95 13.08 -3.30 3.32
C ASN A 95 13.49 -4.59 4.05
N ARG A 96 14.77 -4.97 4.05
CA ARG A 96 15.31 -6.06 4.88
C ARG A 96 15.21 -5.74 6.37
N TRP A 97 15.58 -4.53 6.76
CA TRP A 97 15.39 -4.07 8.13
C TRP A 97 13.92 -4.12 8.54
N ALA A 98 13.00 -3.70 7.66
CA ALA A 98 11.57 -3.76 7.90
C ALA A 98 11.08 -5.20 8.13
N LEU A 99 11.53 -6.15 7.32
CA LEU A 99 11.22 -7.57 7.48
C LEU A 99 11.68 -8.10 8.86
N GLU A 100 12.91 -7.76 9.29
CA GLU A 100 13.42 -8.17 10.61
C GLU A 100 12.63 -7.54 11.77
N GLN A 101 12.16 -6.28 11.61
CA GLN A 101 11.28 -5.68 12.62
C GLN A 101 9.95 -6.42 12.74
N TYR A 102 9.33 -6.81 11.61
CA TYR A 102 8.12 -7.65 11.64
C TYR A 102 8.41 -8.98 12.31
N ARG A 103 9.49 -9.67 11.96
CA ARG A 103 9.89 -10.93 12.60
C ARG A 103 9.99 -10.80 14.12
N SER A 104 10.68 -9.75 14.58
CA SER A 104 10.83 -9.46 16.02
C SER A 104 9.51 -9.15 16.72
N LEU A 105 8.64 -8.36 16.12
CA LEU A 105 7.34 -8.02 16.69
C LEU A 105 6.41 -9.24 16.74
N CYS A 106 6.36 -10.01 15.65
CA CYS A 106 5.49 -11.18 15.53
C CYS A 106 5.90 -12.34 16.47
N GLN A 107 7.13 -12.37 16.97
CA GLN A 107 7.52 -13.32 18.04
C GLN A 107 6.73 -13.11 19.34
N LYS A 108 6.19 -11.90 19.54
CA LYS A 108 5.47 -11.51 20.76
C LYS A 108 3.95 -11.37 20.51
N MET A 109 3.49 -11.64 19.30
CA MET A 109 2.11 -11.45 18.87
C MET A 109 1.61 -12.69 18.14
N ASP A 110 0.44 -13.19 18.51
CA ASP A 110 -0.23 -14.23 17.73
C ASP A 110 -0.85 -13.62 16.47
N CYS A 111 -0.11 -13.68 15.37
CA CYS A 111 -0.51 -13.08 14.09
C CYS A 111 -0.24 -14.00 12.89
N ASP A 112 -0.20 -15.31 13.11
CA ASP A 112 0.03 -16.33 12.08
C ASP A 112 1.29 -16.04 11.21
N PHE A 113 2.35 -15.54 11.84
CA PHE A 113 3.59 -15.24 11.14
C PHE A 113 4.28 -16.51 10.67
N GLN A 114 4.57 -16.57 9.37
CA GLN A 114 5.21 -17.73 8.74
C GLN A 114 6.39 -17.26 7.89
N PRO A 115 7.61 -17.74 8.14
CA PRO A 115 8.69 -17.60 7.18
C PRO A 115 8.30 -18.30 5.87
N GLN A 116 8.54 -17.64 4.75
CA GLN A 116 8.23 -18.16 3.40
C GLN A 116 9.21 -17.58 2.39
N ASP A 117 9.57 -18.36 1.39
CA ASP A 117 10.29 -17.84 0.24
C ASP A 117 9.37 -16.98 -0.63
N ASN A 118 9.89 -15.87 -1.15
CA ASN A 118 9.18 -15.08 -2.14
C ASN A 118 9.78 -15.30 -3.52
N VAL A 119 8.93 -15.61 -4.49
CA VAL A 119 9.32 -15.84 -5.87
C VAL A 119 8.65 -14.83 -6.77
N VAL A 120 9.44 -14.00 -7.44
CA VAL A 120 8.97 -13.17 -8.55
C VAL A 120 9.24 -13.92 -9.83
N TYR A 121 8.18 -14.32 -10.53
CA TYR A 121 8.27 -15.07 -11.78
C TYR A 121 7.86 -14.21 -12.98
N THR A 122 8.22 -14.63 -14.18
CA THR A 122 7.73 -14.05 -15.44
C THR A 122 7.18 -15.14 -16.35
N LEU A 123 6.28 -14.75 -17.25
CA LEU A 123 5.69 -15.65 -18.22
C LEU A 123 6.57 -15.78 -19.50
N GLU A 124 7.35 -14.76 -19.84
CA GLU A 124 8.03 -14.68 -21.15
C GLU A 124 9.50 -14.23 -21.05
N ASP A 125 9.87 -13.30 -20.14
CA ASP A 125 11.20 -12.66 -20.11
C ASP A 125 12.15 -13.31 -19.10
N CYS A 126 12.79 -14.43 -19.48
CA CYS A 126 13.82 -15.08 -18.66
C CYS A 126 15.05 -14.18 -18.42
N LYS A 127 15.41 -13.30 -19.38
CA LYS A 127 16.55 -12.40 -19.23
C LYS A 127 16.33 -11.34 -18.15
N ALA A 128 15.08 -10.88 -17.97
CA ALA A 128 14.76 -9.97 -16.86
C ALA A 128 14.98 -10.65 -15.51
N VAL A 129 14.62 -11.92 -15.39
CA VAL A 129 14.86 -12.73 -14.16
C VAL A 129 16.36 -12.89 -13.90
N GLU A 130 17.17 -13.18 -14.90
CA GLU A 130 18.62 -13.31 -14.76
C GLU A 130 19.28 -12.00 -14.32
N ARG A 131 18.92 -10.88 -14.94
CA ARG A 131 19.39 -9.54 -14.55
C ARG A 131 19.04 -9.20 -13.12
N GLU A 132 17.82 -9.50 -12.70
CA GLU A 132 17.36 -9.22 -11.32
C GLU A 132 18.11 -10.07 -10.30
N VAL A 133 18.34 -11.36 -10.55
CA VAL A 133 19.17 -12.21 -9.68
C VAL A 133 20.59 -11.66 -9.56
N TYR A 134 21.18 -11.25 -10.69
CA TYR A 134 22.50 -10.64 -10.70
C TYR A 134 22.53 -9.34 -9.88
N ALA A 135 21.53 -8.47 -10.07
CA ALA A 135 21.40 -7.22 -9.35
C ALA A 135 21.26 -7.45 -7.82
N LEU A 136 20.36 -8.34 -7.41
CA LEU A 136 20.16 -8.67 -6.00
C LEU A 136 21.43 -9.26 -5.34
N ARG A 137 22.13 -10.16 -6.02
CA ARG A 137 23.41 -10.72 -5.53
C ARG A 137 24.48 -9.67 -5.39
N ARG A 138 24.60 -8.76 -6.36
CA ARG A 138 25.52 -7.61 -6.30
C ARG A 138 25.24 -6.70 -5.11
N LEU A 139 23.97 -6.55 -4.71
CA LEU A 139 23.55 -5.82 -3.52
C LEU A 139 23.69 -6.62 -2.21
N GLY A 140 24.13 -7.88 -2.27
CA GLY A 140 24.32 -8.74 -1.09
C GLY A 140 23.08 -9.49 -0.63
N ALA A 141 22.09 -9.70 -1.51
CA ALA A 141 20.95 -10.53 -1.23
C ALA A 141 21.14 -11.96 -1.75
N PRO A 142 20.67 -13.02 -1.04
CA PRO A 142 20.87 -14.42 -1.41
C PRO A 142 19.88 -14.91 -2.47
N ALA A 143 19.66 -14.11 -3.51
CA ALA A 143 18.71 -14.43 -4.58
C ALA A 143 19.17 -15.60 -5.44
N LYS A 144 18.22 -16.43 -5.88
CA LYS A 144 18.47 -17.62 -6.70
C LYS A 144 17.54 -17.62 -7.91
N LEU A 145 18.05 -18.15 -9.04
CA LEU A 145 17.19 -18.53 -10.16
C LEU A 145 16.38 -19.76 -9.76
N CYS A 146 15.13 -19.80 -10.16
CA CYS A 146 14.25 -20.96 -9.94
C CYS A 146 13.26 -21.13 -11.09
N SER A 147 12.67 -22.32 -11.19
CA SER A 147 11.59 -22.66 -12.10
C SER A 147 10.36 -23.02 -11.27
N PRO A 148 9.51 -22.02 -10.92
CA PRO A 148 8.38 -22.27 -10.04
C PRO A 148 7.33 -23.16 -10.71
N GLN A 149 6.84 -24.16 -9.99
CA GLN A 149 5.79 -25.06 -10.46
C GLN A 149 4.41 -24.42 -10.18
N LEU A 150 3.98 -23.57 -11.10
CA LEU A 150 2.70 -22.86 -10.99
C LEU A 150 1.72 -23.35 -12.07
N PRO A 151 0.42 -23.15 -11.88
CA PRO A 151 -0.59 -23.47 -12.91
C PRO A 151 -0.59 -22.45 -14.09
N VAL A 152 0.55 -21.82 -14.33
CA VAL A 152 0.84 -20.94 -15.48
C VAL A 152 2.18 -21.30 -16.06
N PRO A 153 2.37 -21.20 -17.39
CA PRO A 153 3.70 -21.39 -17.99
C PRO A 153 4.62 -20.26 -17.51
N THR A 154 5.75 -20.61 -16.90
CA THR A 154 6.73 -19.63 -16.44
C THR A 154 8.01 -19.73 -17.24
N ALA A 155 8.59 -18.59 -17.63
CA ALA A 155 9.90 -18.52 -18.25
C ALA A 155 11.06 -18.59 -17.24
N GLY A 156 10.74 -18.44 -15.96
CA GLY A 156 11.68 -18.49 -14.84
C GLY A 156 11.24 -17.61 -13.67
N GLY A 157 11.99 -17.66 -12.58
CA GLY A 157 11.73 -16.88 -11.39
C GLY A 157 12.97 -16.51 -10.60
N VAL A 158 12.86 -15.45 -9.83
CA VAL A 158 13.82 -15.01 -8.81
C VAL A 158 13.29 -15.41 -7.45
N CYS A 159 13.91 -16.37 -6.82
CA CYS A 159 13.61 -16.75 -5.45
C CYS A 159 14.47 -15.96 -4.49
N LEU A 160 13.85 -15.23 -3.57
CA LEU A 160 14.47 -14.61 -2.42
C LEU A 160 14.02 -15.38 -1.15
N PRO A 161 14.91 -16.12 -0.51
CA PRO A 161 14.58 -16.93 0.66
C PRO A 161 14.33 -16.08 1.90
N GLU A 162 13.77 -16.71 2.94
CA GLU A 162 13.59 -16.13 4.28
C GLU A 162 12.74 -14.85 4.33
N GLN A 163 11.82 -14.69 3.39
CA GLN A 163 10.78 -13.66 3.48
C GLN A 163 9.68 -14.12 4.44
N ALA A 164 8.54 -13.50 4.50
CA ALA A 164 7.48 -13.90 5.41
C ALA A 164 6.09 -13.55 4.91
N GLN A 165 5.11 -14.15 5.56
CA GLN A 165 3.70 -13.81 5.47
C GLN A 165 3.07 -13.86 6.86
N PHE A 166 1.91 -13.22 7.02
CA PHE A 166 1.22 -13.18 8.31
C PHE A 166 -0.26 -12.83 8.14
N HIS A 167 -0.98 -12.78 9.26
CA HIS A 167 -2.34 -12.27 9.32
C HIS A 167 -2.32 -10.76 9.66
N PRO A 168 -2.62 -9.85 8.71
CA PRO A 168 -2.35 -8.42 8.89
C PRO A 168 -3.23 -7.77 9.96
N LEU A 169 -4.50 -8.21 10.11
CA LEU A 169 -5.39 -7.63 11.11
C LEU A 169 -5.15 -8.18 12.52
N LYS A 170 -4.75 -9.45 12.69
CA LYS A 170 -4.28 -9.94 14.00
C LYS A 170 -3.08 -9.14 14.48
N PHE A 171 -2.09 -8.92 13.62
CA PHE A 171 -0.94 -8.09 13.92
C PHE A 171 -1.35 -6.65 14.27
N ALA A 172 -2.20 -6.02 13.44
CA ALA A 172 -2.65 -4.65 13.67
C ALA A 172 -3.43 -4.50 14.98
N ALA A 173 -4.31 -5.47 15.29
CA ALA A 173 -5.07 -5.48 16.55
C ALA A 173 -4.17 -5.59 17.78
N ALA A 174 -3.16 -6.48 17.74
CA ALA A 174 -2.19 -6.60 18.80
C ALA A 174 -1.30 -5.34 18.95
N LEU A 175 -0.86 -4.79 17.81
CA LEU A 175 -0.02 -3.59 17.78
C LEU A 175 -0.74 -2.35 18.33
N ALA A 176 -2.05 -2.24 18.11
CA ALA A 176 -2.85 -1.09 18.53
C ALA A 176 -3.07 -1.00 20.05
N GLN A 177 -2.80 -2.08 20.80
CA GLN A 177 -2.99 -2.10 22.25
C GLN A 177 -2.10 -1.06 22.95
N GLY A 178 -2.71 -0.22 23.76
CA GLY A 178 -2.02 0.83 24.52
C GLY A 178 -1.61 2.08 23.73
N LEU A 179 -1.87 2.14 22.41
CA LEU A 179 -1.56 3.32 21.63
C LEU A 179 -2.60 4.44 21.82
N ASN A 180 -2.16 5.69 21.68
CA ASN A 180 -3.02 6.88 21.74
C ASN A 180 -3.74 7.10 20.39
N ILE A 181 -4.93 6.52 20.25
CA ILE A 181 -5.70 6.49 19.00
C ILE A 181 -7.08 7.11 19.22
N ARG A 182 -7.58 7.81 18.17
CA ARG A 182 -8.96 8.25 18.04
C ARG A 182 -9.49 7.84 16.68
N THR A 183 -10.52 6.98 16.65
CA THR A 183 -11.25 6.61 15.44
C THR A 183 -12.46 7.52 15.24
N HIS A 184 -13.17 7.39 14.10
CA HIS A 184 -14.31 8.26 13.76
C HIS A 184 -14.00 9.76 13.92
N THR A 185 -12.75 10.14 13.62
CA THR A 185 -12.22 11.50 13.76
C THR A 185 -11.62 11.92 12.42
N LYS A 186 -12.46 12.51 11.58
CA LYS A 186 -12.05 12.90 10.23
C LYS A 186 -11.39 14.28 10.22
N VAL A 187 -10.15 14.35 9.74
CA VAL A 187 -9.49 15.63 9.47
C VAL A 187 -10.10 16.24 8.21
N ARG A 188 -10.64 17.45 8.33
CA ARG A 188 -11.26 18.22 7.27
C ARG A 188 -10.29 19.19 6.61
N HIS A 189 -9.50 19.89 7.43
CA HIS A 189 -8.54 20.86 6.95
C HIS A 189 -7.21 20.73 7.67
N LEU A 190 -6.13 20.94 6.92
CA LEU A 190 -4.77 21.05 7.46
C LEU A 190 -4.29 22.48 7.27
N LEU A 191 -3.82 23.07 8.35
CA LEU A 191 -3.17 24.38 8.41
C LEU A 191 -1.74 24.17 8.94
N PRO A 192 -0.84 25.13 8.85
CA PRO A 192 0.43 25.06 9.54
C PRO A 192 0.22 24.77 11.03
N GLU A 193 0.87 23.72 11.54
CA GLU A 193 0.81 23.28 12.95
C GLU A 193 -0.60 22.96 13.52
N LYS A 194 -1.62 22.84 12.66
CA LYS A 194 -3.00 22.59 13.11
C LYS A 194 -3.79 21.74 12.13
N ALA A 195 -4.56 20.79 12.65
CA ALA A 195 -5.58 20.05 11.93
C ALA A 195 -6.97 20.38 12.51
N VAL A 196 -7.93 20.63 11.64
CA VAL A 196 -9.33 20.82 11.98
C VAL A 196 -10.07 19.51 11.69
N THR A 197 -10.73 18.97 12.70
CA THR A 197 -11.51 17.74 12.58
C THR A 197 -13.01 18.05 12.74
N ASP A 198 -13.86 17.04 12.56
CA ASP A 198 -15.30 17.12 12.87
C ASP A 198 -15.61 17.08 14.38
N HIS A 199 -14.58 16.92 15.25
CA HIS A 199 -14.73 16.82 16.70
C HIS A 199 -13.86 17.82 17.50
N GLY A 200 -13.16 18.74 16.85
CA GLY A 200 -12.30 19.74 17.47
C GLY A 200 -11.02 20.00 16.68
N GLU A 201 -10.16 20.84 17.22
CA GLU A 201 -8.87 21.20 16.61
C GLU A 201 -7.71 20.48 17.30
N ILE A 202 -6.71 20.09 16.50
CA ILE A 202 -5.49 19.46 17.04
C ILE A 202 -4.30 20.33 16.62
N LYS A 203 -3.62 20.93 17.60
CA LYS A 203 -2.34 21.61 17.41
C LYS A 203 -1.20 20.59 17.52
N ALA A 204 -0.27 20.60 16.56
CA ALA A 204 0.84 19.68 16.56
C ALA A 204 2.10 20.32 15.99
N ALA A 205 3.24 20.11 16.64
CA ALA A 205 4.54 20.56 16.15
C ALA A 205 4.94 19.84 14.85
N HIS A 206 4.51 18.58 14.69
CA HIS A 206 4.70 17.78 13.48
C HIS A 206 3.41 17.07 13.10
N ILE A 207 3.13 17.02 11.80
CA ILE A 207 1.95 16.31 11.25
C ILE A 207 2.43 15.25 10.26
N ILE A 208 2.03 14.01 10.44
CA ILE A 208 2.31 12.87 9.56
C ILE A 208 1.05 12.49 8.79
N VAL A 209 1.08 12.60 7.47
CA VAL A 209 -0.03 12.20 6.59
C VAL A 209 0.23 10.77 6.09
N ALA A 210 -0.52 9.80 6.63
CA ALA A 210 -0.45 8.38 6.30
C ALA A 210 -1.80 7.86 5.75
N THR A 211 -2.49 8.68 4.96
CA THR A 211 -3.85 8.47 4.47
C THR A 211 -3.92 7.72 3.14
N HIS A 212 -2.96 6.86 2.82
CA HIS A 212 -2.83 6.12 1.56
C HIS A 212 -2.60 7.05 0.36
N PHE A 213 -3.57 7.84 -0.06
CA PHE A 213 -3.40 8.98 -0.96
C PHE A 213 -3.38 10.26 -0.12
N PRO A 214 -2.36 11.13 -0.25
CA PRO A 214 -2.24 12.31 0.59
C PRO A 214 -3.40 13.30 0.39
N MET A 215 -4.03 13.74 1.49
CA MET A 215 -5.19 14.64 1.43
C MET A 215 -4.85 16.03 0.88
N LEU A 216 -3.64 16.54 1.13
CA LEU A 216 -3.12 17.80 0.56
C LEU A 216 -2.40 17.56 -0.77
N ASN A 217 -3.03 16.87 -1.70
CA ASN A 217 -2.35 16.37 -2.89
C ASN A 217 -1.92 17.43 -3.91
N LYS A 218 -2.49 18.62 -3.90
CA LYS A 218 -2.04 19.76 -4.73
C LYS A 218 -0.71 20.29 -4.23
N HIS A 219 -0.55 20.43 -2.92
CA HIS A 219 0.73 20.77 -2.31
C HIS A 219 1.72 19.62 -2.51
N GLY A 220 2.92 19.91 -3.00
CA GLY A 220 3.91 18.86 -3.35
C GLY A 220 3.62 18.11 -4.67
N GLY A 221 2.54 18.41 -5.37
CA GLY A 221 2.22 17.85 -6.70
C GLY A 221 1.83 16.38 -6.70
N TYR A 222 1.32 15.84 -5.57
CA TYR A 222 0.96 14.43 -5.45
C TYR A 222 -0.13 13.99 -6.43
N PHE A 223 -1.01 14.87 -6.83
CA PHE A 223 -2.03 14.61 -7.87
C PHE A 223 -1.42 14.25 -9.24
N LEU A 224 -0.17 14.61 -9.53
CA LEU A 224 0.57 14.20 -10.73
C LEU A 224 1.53 13.03 -10.46
N LYS A 225 2.07 12.96 -9.24
CA LYS A 225 3.07 11.97 -8.83
C LYS A 225 2.48 10.60 -8.51
N LEU A 226 1.18 10.53 -8.20
CA LEU A 226 0.50 9.32 -7.75
C LEU A 226 -0.68 8.98 -8.65
N TYR A 227 -0.94 7.70 -8.80
CA TYR A 227 -2.17 7.16 -9.39
C TYR A 227 -2.61 5.91 -8.65
N GLN A 228 -3.85 5.49 -8.83
CA GLN A 228 -4.39 4.32 -8.13
C GLN A 228 -4.58 3.14 -9.08
N HIS A 229 -4.35 1.95 -8.55
CA HIS A 229 -4.49 0.68 -9.26
C HIS A 229 -5.38 -0.27 -8.45
N ARG A 230 -6.41 -0.83 -9.09
CA ARG A 230 -7.25 -1.88 -8.47
C ARG A 230 -6.58 -3.23 -8.61
N SER A 231 -6.70 -4.04 -7.57
CA SER A 231 -6.27 -5.44 -7.53
C SER A 231 -7.40 -6.27 -6.92
N TYR A 232 -7.63 -7.45 -7.48
CA TYR A 232 -8.69 -8.36 -7.04
C TYR A 232 -8.09 -9.61 -6.43
N VAL A 233 -8.80 -10.19 -5.45
CA VAL A 233 -8.37 -11.40 -4.75
C VAL A 233 -9.54 -12.36 -4.66
N LEU A 234 -9.27 -13.65 -4.90
CA LEU A 234 -10.13 -14.77 -4.53
C LEU A 234 -9.44 -15.58 -3.42
N ALA A 235 -10.22 -16.01 -2.44
CA ALA A 235 -9.85 -17.01 -1.46
C ALA A 235 -10.45 -18.36 -1.88
N VAL A 236 -9.60 -19.35 -2.14
CA VAL A 236 -10.01 -20.64 -2.72
C VAL A 236 -9.51 -21.78 -1.84
N LYS A 237 -10.41 -22.62 -1.32
CA LYS A 237 -10.10 -23.90 -0.69
C LYS A 237 -9.91 -24.99 -1.74
N ASN A 238 -9.28 -26.10 -1.35
CA ASN A 238 -9.01 -27.24 -2.22
C ASN A 238 -8.25 -26.85 -3.51
N ALA A 239 -7.37 -25.86 -3.42
CA ALA A 239 -6.52 -25.37 -4.49
C ALA A 239 -5.05 -25.66 -4.14
N PRO A 240 -4.51 -26.84 -4.49
CA PRO A 240 -3.13 -27.19 -4.18
C PRO A 240 -2.14 -26.28 -4.93
N LEU A 241 -1.12 -25.85 -4.23
CA LEU A 241 -0.01 -25.04 -4.75
C LEU A 241 1.24 -25.34 -3.94
N PRO A 242 2.46 -25.32 -4.52
CA PRO A 242 3.70 -25.39 -3.76
C PRO A 242 3.79 -24.30 -2.69
N GLU A 243 4.52 -24.59 -1.62
CA GLU A 243 4.79 -23.59 -0.58
C GLU A 243 5.57 -22.42 -1.16
N GLY A 244 5.30 -21.23 -0.63
CA GLY A 244 5.92 -19.99 -1.07
C GLY A 244 4.92 -18.88 -1.36
N MET A 245 5.44 -17.70 -1.61
CA MET A 245 4.69 -16.53 -2.09
C MET A 245 5.13 -16.25 -3.52
N TYR A 246 4.17 -16.18 -4.44
CA TYR A 246 4.47 -16.01 -5.86
C TYR A 246 3.82 -14.73 -6.40
N VAL A 247 4.57 -13.99 -7.21
CA VAL A 247 4.10 -12.75 -7.82
C VAL A 247 4.64 -12.66 -9.24
N ASP A 248 3.79 -12.34 -10.22
CA ASP A 248 4.25 -12.04 -11.56
C ASP A 248 5.00 -10.71 -11.62
N GLY A 249 6.22 -10.76 -12.15
CA GLY A 249 7.09 -9.59 -12.31
C GLY A 249 6.67 -8.64 -13.43
N SER A 250 5.83 -9.07 -14.38
CA SER A 250 5.27 -8.21 -15.43
C SER A 250 4.24 -7.21 -14.91
N GLY A 251 3.70 -7.46 -13.70
CA GLY A 251 2.71 -6.58 -13.04
C GLY A 251 1.29 -6.69 -13.58
N SER A 252 1.06 -7.51 -14.60
CA SER A 252 -0.27 -7.79 -15.19
C SER A 252 -0.80 -9.18 -14.82
N GLY A 253 0.02 -10.02 -14.22
CA GLY A 253 -0.28 -11.40 -13.96
C GLY A 253 -0.77 -11.71 -12.56
N LEU A 254 -0.73 -13.01 -12.27
CA LEU A 254 -1.32 -13.57 -11.06
C LEU A 254 -0.34 -13.57 -9.89
N SER A 255 -0.86 -13.45 -8.69
CA SER A 255 -0.12 -13.71 -7.46
C SER A 255 -0.78 -14.82 -6.66
N PHE A 256 0.06 -15.62 -5.98
CA PHE A 256 -0.39 -16.76 -5.21
C PHE A 256 0.23 -16.72 -3.82
N ARG A 257 -0.58 -17.00 -2.82
CA ARG A 257 -0.15 -17.16 -1.43
C ARG A 257 -1.11 -18.05 -0.68
N ARG A 258 -0.61 -18.97 0.15
CA ARG A 258 -1.45 -19.79 1.03
C ARG A 258 -1.55 -19.17 2.43
N TRP A 259 -2.73 -19.33 3.04
CA TRP A 259 -2.98 -19.10 4.46
C TRP A 259 -3.82 -20.27 4.99
N GLY A 260 -3.19 -21.14 5.77
CA GLY A 260 -3.78 -22.42 6.14
C GLY A 260 -4.12 -23.28 4.90
N ASP A 261 -5.36 -23.71 4.80
CA ASP A 261 -5.90 -24.48 3.67
C ASP A 261 -6.42 -23.60 2.51
N VAL A 262 -6.39 -22.29 2.67
CA VAL A 262 -6.90 -21.32 1.69
C VAL A 262 -5.77 -20.77 0.81
N LEU A 263 -5.97 -20.83 -0.51
CA LEU A 263 -5.17 -20.11 -1.49
C LEU A 263 -5.73 -18.70 -1.72
N LEU A 264 -4.90 -17.69 -1.56
CA LEU A 264 -5.19 -16.32 -2.00
C LEU A 264 -4.66 -16.15 -3.42
N LEU A 265 -5.57 -16.11 -4.39
CA LEU A 265 -5.30 -15.86 -5.80
C LEU A 265 -5.56 -14.38 -6.10
N GLY A 266 -4.49 -13.63 -6.37
CA GLY A 266 -4.58 -12.21 -6.75
C GLY A 266 -4.37 -12.01 -8.25
N GLY A 267 -5.02 -10.99 -8.83
CA GLY A 267 -4.87 -10.65 -10.25
C GLY A 267 -6.00 -9.77 -10.77
N GLY A 268 -6.30 -9.84 -12.07
CA GLY A 268 -7.41 -9.12 -12.72
C GLY A 268 -7.34 -7.59 -12.57
N GLY A 269 -6.17 -7.07 -12.23
CA GLY A 269 -5.98 -5.68 -11.83
C GLY A 269 -5.98 -4.70 -13.01
N HIS A 270 -6.26 -3.44 -12.69
CA HIS A 270 -6.25 -2.34 -13.68
C HIS A 270 -6.08 -0.98 -12.98
N ARG A 271 -5.66 0.03 -13.73
CA ARG A 271 -5.72 1.43 -13.22
C ARG A 271 -7.16 1.76 -12.85
N THR A 272 -7.38 2.36 -11.68
CA THR A 272 -8.70 2.76 -11.21
C THR A 272 -9.39 3.65 -12.25
N GLY A 273 -10.68 3.42 -12.51
CA GLY A 273 -11.44 4.08 -13.56
C GLY A 273 -11.19 3.55 -14.98
N LYS A 274 -10.34 2.55 -15.15
CA LYS A 274 -10.23 1.75 -16.39
C LYS A 274 -10.97 0.43 -16.23
N GLN A 275 -11.03 -0.37 -17.29
CA GLN A 275 -11.58 -1.72 -17.24
C GLN A 275 -10.46 -2.76 -17.16
N GLY A 276 -10.71 -3.85 -16.47
CA GLY A 276 -9.82 -5.01 -16.35
C GLY A 276 -10.62 -6.29 -16.14
N GLY A 277 -9.94 -7.42 -15.98
CA GLY A 277 -10.56 -8.73 -15.82
C GLY A 277 -11.37 -8.90 -14.55
N GLY A 278 -10.94 -8.24 -13.46
CA GLY A 278 -11.60 -8.31 -12.16
C GLY A 278 -11.71 -9.74 -11.63
N TRP A 279 -12.75 -10.01 -10.86
CA TRP A 279 -12.99 -11.37 -10.34
C TRP A 279 -13.32 -12.39 -11.42
N ARG A 280 -13.95 -12.01 -12.54
CA ARG A 280 -14.27 -12.94 -13.64
C ARG A 280 -13.04 -13.66 -14.19
N GLU A 281 -11.94 -12.93 -14.34
CA GLU A 281 -10.66 -13.51 -14.78
C GLU A 281 -10.16 -14.54 -13.77
N LEU A 282 -10.17 -14.20 -12.49
CA LEU A 282 -9.73 -15.08 -11.41
C LEU A 282 -10.65 -16.30 -11.23
N GLU A 283 -11.95 -16.11 -11.32
CA GLU A 283 -12.95 -17.19 -11.25
C GLU A 283 -12.78 -18.18 -12.40
N ALA A 284 -12.58 -17.68 -13.63
CA ALA A 284 -12.32 -18.52 -14.80
C ALA A 284 -11.00 -19.28 -14.67
N PHE A 285 -9.95 -18.62 -14.14
CA PHE A 285 -8.67 -19.26 -13.86
C PHE A 285 -8.81 -20.35 -12.80
N ALA A 286 -9.47 -20.06 -11.67
CA ALA A 286 -9.70 -21.02 -10.59
C ALA A 286 -10.49 -22.25 -11.07
N ALA A 287 -11.58 -22.05 -11.80
CA ALA A 287 -12.37 -23.13 -12.36
C ALA A 287 -11.59 -24.05 -13.33
N ARG A 288 -10.67 -23.46 -14.09
CA ARG A 288 -9.83 -24.22 -15.02
C ARG A 288 -8.77 -25.07 -14.32
N HIS A 289 -8.13 -24.55 -13.30
CA HIS A 289 -6.96 -25.20 -12.68
C HIS A 289 -7.31 -25.97 -11.41
N TRP A 290 -8.39 -25.61 -10.73
CA TRP A 290 -8.91 -26.27 -9.53
C TRP A 290 -10.41 -26.51 -9.65
N PRO A 291 -10.86 -27.47 -10.49
CA PRO A 291 -12.28 -27.69 -10.74
C PRO A 291 -13.08 -28.12 -9.50
N HIS A 292 -12.40 -28.62 -8.48
CA HIS A 292 -12.98 -28.94 -7.17
C HIS A 292 -12.67 -27.86 -6.10
N GLY A 293 -12.13 -26.73 -6.52
CA GLY A 293 -11.85 -25.60 -5.66
C GLY A 293 -13.14 -24.89 -5.24
N GLU A 294 -13.21 -24.53 -3.97
CA GLU A 294 -14.33 -23.78 -3.39
C GLU A 294 -13.91 -22.32 -3.17
N ILE A 295 -14.61 -21.38 -3.78
CA ILE A 295 -14.39 -19.95 -3.53
C ILE A 295 -15.09 -19.59 -2.22
N VAL A 296 -14.27 -19.33 -1.18
CA VAL A 296 -14.75 -18.99 0.17
C VAL A 296 -14.75 -17.49 0.45
N GLY A 297 -14.17 -16.67 -0.44
CA GLY A 297 -14.18 -15.21 -0.28
C GLY A 297 -13.67 -14.50 -1.53
N ARG A 298 -14.05 -13.23 -1.66
CA ARG A 298 -13.52 -12.34 -2.69
C ARG A 298 -13.56 -10.89 -2.24
N TRP A 299 -12.51 -10.16 -2.53
CA TRP A 299 -12.41 -8.74 -2.25
C TRP A 299 -11.50 -8.04 -3.25
N ALA A 300 -11.44 -6.72 -3.16
CA ALA A 300 -10.55 -5.93 -3.98
C ALA A 300 -9.83 -4.89 -3.12
N ALA A 301 -8.61 -4.58 -3.50
CA ALA A 301 -7.78 -3.54 -2.87
C ALA A 301 -7.44 -2.45 -3.90
N GLN A 302 -7.12 -1.28 -3.41
CA GLN A 302 -6.65 -0.17 -4.22
C GLN A 302 -5.23 0.22 -3.80
N ASP A 303 -4.30 0.12 -4.73
CA ASP A 303 -2.90 0.40 -4.48
C ASP A 303 -2.53 1.80 -4.98
N CYS A 304 -1.86 2.58 -4.14
CA CYS A 304 -1.31 3.88 -4.52
C CYS A 304 0.07 3.69 -5.16
N MET A 305 0.18 4.03 -6.42
CA MET A 305 1.35 3.82 -7.26
C MET A 305 2.11 5.13 -7.47
N THR A 306 3.44 5.09 -7.41
CA THR A 306 4.33 6.22 -7.70
C THR A 306 4.80 6.21 -9.15
N LEU A 307 5.52 7.25 -9.57
CA LEU A 307 6.04 7.35 -10.93
C LEU A 307 7.16 6.34 -11.22
N ASP A 308 7.98 6.03 -10.23
CA ASP A 308 9.24 5.28 -10.34
C ASP A 308 9.22 3.93 -9.59
N GLY A 309 8.11 3.60 -8.92
CA GLY A 309 7.96 2.36 -8.16
C GLY A 309 8.53 2.44 -6.74
N ILE A 310 9.02 3.60 -6.29
CA ILE A 310 9.53 3.79 -4.92
C ILE A 310 8.55 4.66 -4.11
N PRO A 311 8.22 4.30 -2.86
CA PRO A 311 7.37 5.10 -1.99
C PRO A 311 7.86 6.54 -1.79
N TYR A 312 6.93 7.45 -1.51
CA TYR A 312 7.22 8.79 -1.02
C TYR A 312 7.11 8.81 0.49
N ILE A 313 8.25 8.93 1.17
CA ILE A 313 8.36 8.95 2.64
C ILE A 313 9.32 10.07 3.06
N GLY A 314 8.87 10.96 3.93
CA GLY A 314 9.69 12.07 4.40
C GLY A 314 8.94 13.40 4.47
N ARG A 315 9.66 14.51 4.36
CA ARG A 315 9.06 15.85 4.35
C ARG A 315 8.13 16.02 3.15
N TYR A 316 6.94 16.54 3.39
CA TYR A 316 5.84 16.59 2.43
C TYR A 316 6.18 17.36 1.14
N GLY A 317 6.90 18.44 1.26
CA GLY A 317 7.32 19.31 0.17
C GLY A 317 8.35 20.33 0.61
N LYS A 318 8.82 21.15 -0.33
CA LYS A 318 9.71 22.28 -0.01
C LYS A 318 8.97 23.29 0.85
N GLY A 319 9.65 23.79 1.90
CA GLY A 319 9.08 24.76 2.83
C GLY A 319 8.04 24.20 3.81
N CYS A 320 7.97 22.86 3.96
CA CYS A 320 7.09 22.19 4.92
C CYS A 320 7.95 21.44 5.94
N ASP A 321 8.51 22.15 6.91
CA ASP A 321 9.44 21.54 7.87
C ASP A 321 8.75 20.66 8.91
N ASN A 322 7.49 20.90 9.18
CA ASN A 322 6.68 20.17 10.15
C ASN A 322 5.66 19.20 9.55
N LEU A 323 5.53 19.13 8.22
CA LEU A 323 4.59 18.26 7.55
C LEU A 323 5.32 17.09 6.86
N TRP A 324 4.87 15.86 7.13
CA TRP A 324 5.47 14.62 6.69
C TRP A 324 4.46 13.75 5.94
N VAL A 325 4.95 12.83 5.11
CA VAL A 325 4.10 11.95 4.32
C VAL A 325 4.66 10.53 4.25
N ALA A 326 3.74 9.57 4.19
CA ALA A 326 4.00 8.19 3.80
C ALA A 326 2.93 7.76 2.80
N ALA A 327 3.29 7.60 1.52
CA ALA A 327 2.35 7.30 0.44
C ALA A 327 3.01 6.57 -0.73
N GLY A 328 2.19 5.97 -1.60
CA GLY A 328 2.66 5.37 -2.82
C GLY A 328 3.43 4.07 -2.61
N PHE A 329 2.88 3.12 -1.85
CA PHE A 329 3.59 1.89 -1.47
C PHE A 329 3.62 0.82 -2.58
N ASN A 330 3.09 1.09 -3.78
CA ASN A 330 3.26 0.27 -4.98
C ASN A 330 2.97 -1.22 -4.78
N LYS A 331 1.90 -1.60 -4.04
CA LYS A 331 1.52 -2.97 -3.67
C LYS A 331 2.42 -3.64 -2.60
N TRP A 332 3.48 -2.96 -2.13
CA TRP A 332 4.45 -3.48 -1.16
C TRP A 332 4.32 -2.78 0.20
N GLY A 333 3.05 -2.63 0.66
CA GLY A 333 2.70 -1.80 1.80
C GLY A 333 3.25 -2.29 3.14
N MET A 334 3.58 -3.58 3.31
CA MET A 334 4.04 -4.09 4.60
C MET A 334 5.43 -3.56 4.94
N THR A 335 6.46 -3.93 4.19
CA THR A 335 7.83 -3.46 4.47
C THR A 335 7.97 -1.96 4.28
N SER A 336 7.27 -1.37 3.29
CA SER A 336 7.26 0.08 3.08
C SER A 336 6.68 0.86 4.26
N ALA A 337 5.60 0.36 4.90
CA ALA A 337 5.01 0.99 6.08
C ALA A 337 5.95 0.95 7.30
N MET A 338 6.64 -0.17 7.50
CA MET A 338 7.61 -0.30 8.59
C MET A 338 8.84 0.61 8.37
N ALA A 339 9.37 0.66 7.14
CA ALA A 339 10.44 1.58 6.77
C ALA A 339 10.00 3.05 6.94
N ALA A 340 8.75 3.37 6.54
CA ALA A 340 8.17 4.69 6.72
C ALA A 340 8.10 5.10 8.19
N ALA A 341 7.65 4.21 9.04
CA ALA A 341 7.55 4.48 10.47
C ALA A 341 8.90 4.87 11.09
N ARG A 342 9.98 4.19 10.71
CA ARG A 342 11.34 4.55 11.13
C ARG A 342 11.77 5.90 10.60
N LEU A 343 11.67 6.08 9.28
CA LEU A 343 12.10 7.32 8.62
C LEU A 343 11.39 8.55 9.19
N LEU A 344 10.08 8.42 9.46
CA LEU A 344 9.28 9.52 9.98
C LEU A 344 9.56 9.78 11.46
N ARG A 345 9.76 8.74 12.28
CA ARG A 345 10.19 8.91 13.66
C ARG A 345 11.55 9.62 13.74
N ASP A 346 12.53 9.15 12.97
CA ASP A 346 13.88 9.72 12.94
C ASP A 346 13.82 11.19 12.46
N GLY A 347 13.07 11.45 11.39
CA GLY A 347 12.88 12.80 10.86
C GLY A 347 12.24 13.79 11.85
N VAL A 348 11.21 13.36 12.62
CA VAL A 348 10.59 14.17 13.68
C VAL A 348 11.58 14.48 14.81
N GLN A 349 12.54 13.60 15.06
CA GLN A 349 13.59 13.79 16.06
C GLN A 349 14.79 14.57 15.51
N GLY A 350 14.81 14.92 14.23
CA GLY A 350 15.95 15.57 13.58
C GLY A 350 17.14 14.63 13.35
N MET A 351 16.94 13.32 13.40
CA MET A 351 17.97 12.33 13.15
C MET A 351 18.05 12.02 11.65
N GLU A 352 19.27 11.88 11.15
CA GLU A 352 19.51 11.41 9.78
C GLU A 352 19.39 9.88 9.72
N THR A 353 18.73 9.40 8.66
CA THR A 353 18.63 7.99 8.35
C THR A 353 19.27 7.75 6.98
N PRO A 354 20.17 6.77 6.83
CA PRO A 354 20.91 6.54 5.56
C PRO A 354 19.99 6.39 4.35
N TRP A 355 18.79 5.84 4.54
CA TRP A 355 17.83 5.55 3.46
C TRP A 355 16.93 6.74 3.08
N ALA A 356 16.97 7.85 3.83
CA ALA A 356 16.00 8.95 3.68
C ALA A 356 15.97 9.51 2.24
N GLU A 357 17.12 9.59 1.60
CA GLU A 357 17.23 10.15 0.24
C GLU A 357 16.47 9.32 -0.79
N VAL A 358 16.56 7.99 -0.73
CA VAL A 358 15.88 7.07 -1.66
C VAL A 358 14.36 7.27 -1.63
N PHE A 359 13.80 7.47 -0.44
CA PHE A 359 12.35 7.62 -0.27
C PHE A 359 11.87 9.07 -0.33
N SER A 360 12.76 10.04 -0.45
CA SER A 360 12.43 11.46 -0.38
C SER A 360 11.32 11.86 -1.37
N PRO A 361 10.22 12.51 -0.91
CA PRO A 361 9.19 13.04 -1.80
C PRO A 361 9.69 14.17 -2.71
N GLN A 362 10.86 14.74 -2.39
CA GLN A 362 11.48 15.85 -3.13
C GLN A 362 12.47 15.37 -4.20
N ARG A 363 12.67 14.03 -4.34
CA ARG A 363 13.51 13.46 -5.40
C ARG A 363 12.99 13.82 -6.78
N ARG A 364 13.88 13.72 -7.79
CA ARG A 364 13.52 14.03 -9.18
C ARG A 364 12.32 13.23 -9.64
N TRP A 365 11.30 13.90 -10.18
CA TRP A 365 10.00 13.34 -10.58
C TRP A 365 9.73 13.38 -12.09
N LEU A 366 10.72 13.76 -12.91
CA LEU A 366 10.64 13.63 -14.37
C LEU A 366 10.73 12.15 -14.75
N HIS A 367 9.58 11.57 -15.10
CA HIS A 367 9.44 10.15 -15.44
C HIS A 367 8.37 10.00 -16.53
N PRO A 368 8.48 9.03 -17.46
CA PRO A 368 7.45 8.81 -18.51
C PRO A 368 6.03 8.65 -17.94
N GLN A 369 5.87 8.02 -16.79
CA GLN A 369 4.59 7.86 -16.11
C GLN A 369 3.91 9.21 -15.78
N LEU A 370 4.68 10.28 -15.58
CA LEU A 370 4.13 11.62 -15.38
C LEU A 370 3.33 12.09 -16.58
N ALA A 371 3.84 11.86 -17.78
CA ALA A 371 3.12 12.23 -19.03
C ALA A 371 1.82 11.42 -19.16
N VAL A 372 1.84 10.13 -18.79
CA VAL A 372 0.63 9.29 -18.74
C VAL A 372 -0.38 9.83 -17.74
N ASN A 373 0.05 10.20 -16.54
CA ASN A 373 -0.85 10.75 -15.52
C ASN A 373 -1.44 12.10 -15.94
N ALA A 374 -0.63 12.99 -16.53
CA ALA A 374 -1.09 14.28 -17.03
C ALA A 374 -2.09 14.10 -18.19
N PHE A 375 -1.82 13.19 -19.12
CA PHE A 375 -2.73 12.87 -20.22
C PHE A 375 -4.08 12.34 -19.71
N GLU A 376 -4.07 11.36 -18.80
CA GLU A 376 -5.29 10.82 -18.18
C GLU A 376 -6.10 11.91 -17.46
N ALA A 377 -5.42 12.78 -16.72
CA ALA A 377 -6.09 13.91 -16.05
C ALA A 377 -6.74 14.85 -17.07
N THR A 378 -6.01 15.24 -18.12
CA THR A 378 -6.49 16.16 -19.15
C THR A 378 -7.69 15.59 -19.90
N VAL A 379 -7.62 14.35 -20.37
CA VAL A 379 -8.73 13.70 -21.10
C VAL A 379 -10.00 13.64 -20.25
N ASN A 380 -9.87 13.24 -18.98
CA ASN A 380 -11.05 13.08 -18.12
C ASN A 380 -11.58 14.41 -17.55
N LEU A 381 -10.77 15.47 -17.52
CA LEU A 381 -11.24 16.84 -17.23
C LEU A 381 -12.01 17.43 -18.41
N LEU A 382 -11.53 17.21 -19.62
CA LEU A 382 -12.14 17.77 -20.83
C LEU A 382 -13.33 16.95 -21.34
N THR A 383 -13.57 15.75 -20.84
CA THR A 383 -14.74 14.93 -21.21
C THR A 383 -16.02 15.68 -20.82
N PRO A 384 -16.93 15.99 -21.76
CA PRO A 384 -18.04 16.93 -21.50
C PRO A 384 -19.18 16.32 -20.70
N VAL A 385 -19.40 15.00 -20.80
CA VAL A 385 -20.57 14.31 -20.24
C VAL A 385 -20.15 13.25 -19.21
N GLY A 386 -20.87 13.21 -18.09
CA GLY A 386 -20.73 12.21 -17.04
C GLY A 386 -20.67 12.80 -15.63
N PRO A 387 -20.85 11.96 -14.60
CA PRO A 387 -20.74 12.40 -13.21
C PRO A 387 -19.31 12.81 -12.90
N ARG A 388 -19.14 13.88 -12.13
CA ARG A 388 -17.83 14.46 -11.83
C ARG A 388 -17.37 14.18 -10.41
N CYS A 389 -16.07 13.95 -10.26
CA CYS A 389 -15.41 13.75 -8.98
C CYS A 389 -15.30 15.09 -8.22
N PRO A 390 -15.75 15.20 -6.95
CA PRO A 390 -15.65 16.45 -6.19
C PRO A 390 -14.21 16.87 -5.89
N HIS A 391 -13.23 15.97 -6.02
CA HIS A 391 -11.82 16.28 -5.78
C HIS A 391 -11.26 17.33 -6.76
N MET A 392 -11.32 17.08 -8.08
CA MET A 392 -10.77 17.98 -9.11
C MET A 392 -11.61 18.01 -10.40
N GLY A 393 -12.85 17.58 -10.38
CA GLY A 393 -13.77 17.68 -11.51
C GLY A 393 -13.61 16.66 -12.63
N CYS A 394 -12.75 15.65 -12.50
CA CYS A 394 -12.59 14.58 -13.50
C CYS A 394 -13.87 13.75 -13.64
N VAL A 395 -14.21 13.32 -14.87
CA VAL A 395 -15.36 12.46 -15.12
C VAL A 395 -15.13 11.08 -14.53
N LEU A 396 -16.10 10.60 -13.75
CA LEU A 396 -16.10 9.26 -13.16
C LEU A 396 -16.47 8.19 -14.19
N LYS A 397 -15.94 6.99 -14.00
CA LYS A 397 -16.21 5.81 -14.82
C LYS A 397 -16.88 4.73 -13.97
N TRP A 398 -17.83 4.03 -14.56
CA TRP A 398 -18.53 2.95 -13.86
C TRP A 398 -17.71 1.66 -13.85
N ASN A 399 -17.40 1.18 -12.67
CA ASN A 399 -16.77 -0.13 -12.44
C ASN A 399 -17.87 -1.21 -12.33
N ARG A 400 -17.97 -2.05 -13.35
CA ARG A 400 -19.01 -3.09 -13.41
C ARG A 400 -18.80 -4.22 -12.39
N ALA A 401 -17.54 -4.55 -12.08
CA ALA A 401 -17.19 -5.63 -11.16
C ALA A 401 -17.61 -5.29 -9.72
N GLU A 402 -17.40 -4.07 -9.30
CA GLU A 402 -17.63 -3.61 -7.93
C GLU A 402 -18.91 -2.77 -7.78
N ARG A 403 -19.53 -2.37 -8.91
CA ARG A 403 -20.71 -1.48 -8.94
C ARG A 403 -20.43 -0.15 -8.24
N THR A 404 -19.32 0.50 -8.63
CA THR A 404 -18.87 1.77 -8.07
C THR A 404 -18.60 2.80 -9.18
N TRP A 405 -18.62 4.08 -8.82
CA TRP A 405 -18.10 5.16 -9.64
C TRP A 405 -16.65 5.43 -9.29
N ASP A 406 -15.73 5.21 -10.22
CA ASP A 406 -14.31 5.30 -10.02
C ASP A 406 -13.70 6.47 -10.79
N CYS A 407 -12.84 7.27 -10.14
CA CYS A 407 -12.13 8.40 -10.77
C CYS A 407 -10.83 7.92 -11.43
N PRO A 408 -10.67 8.01 -12.77
CA PRO A 408 -9.48 7.54 -13.47
C PRO A 408 -8.24 8.41 -13.24
N CYS A 409 -8.42 9.64 -12.75
CA CYS A 409 -7.31 10.56 -12.50
C CYS A 409 -6.54 10.17 -11.22
N HIS A 410 -7.24 10.12 -10.08
CA HIS A 410 -6.60 9.96 -8.78
C HIS A 410 -7.19 8.82 -7.93
N GLY A 411 -8.24 8.14 -8.42
CA GLY A 411 -8.77 6.93 -7.80
C GLY A 411 -9.82 7.13 -6.71
N SER A 412 -10.41 8.31 -6.55
CA SER A 412 -11.57 8.45 -5.66
C SER A 412 -12.68 7.52 -6.12
N ARG A 413 -13.33 6.82 -5.18
CA ARG A 413 -14.37 5.85 -5.46
C ARG A 413 -15.64 6.16 -4.69
N PHE A 414 -16.77 5.90 -5.30
CA PHE A 414 -18.08 6.21 -4.73
C PHE A 414 -19.05 5.06 -4.93
N THR A 415 -19.99 4.88 -4.00
CA THR A 415 -21.13 3.97 -4.16
C THR A 415 -22.01 4.40 -5.34
N PRO A 416 -22.96 3.56 -5.79
CA PRO A 416 -23.95 3.95 -6.80
C PRO A 416 -24.71 5.23 -6.42
N GLN A 417 -24.93 5.45 -5.12
CA GLN A 417 -25.63 6.60 -4.56
C GLN A 417 -24.73 7.83 -4.34
N GLY A 418 -23.45 7.74 -4.68
CA GLY A 418 -22.51 8.86 -4.58
C GLY A 418 -21.79 8.98 -3.23
N ARG A 419 -21.96 8.06 -2.27
CA ARG A 419 -21.22 8.08 -1.01
C ARG A 419 -19.76 7.73 -1.24
N LEU A 420 -18.86 8.47 -0.63
CA LEU A 420 -17.41 8.25 -0.74
C LEU A 420 -16.99 6.90 -0.13
N ILE A 421 -16.18 6.14 -0.89
CA ILE A 421 -15.55 4.90 -0.46
C ILE A 421 -14.06 5.11 -0.24
N ASP A 422 -13.36 5.63 -1.26
CA ASP A 422 -11.91 5.81 -1.24
C ASP A 422 -11.52 7.25 -1.61
N ASN A 423 -10.53 7.80 -0.89
CA ASN A 423 -9.91 9.09 -1.17
C ASN A 423 -9.19 9.12 -2.55
N PRO A 424 -8.73 10.27 -3.08
CA PRO A 424 -8.47 11.55 -2.39
C PRO A 424 -9.65 12.53 -2.24
N ALA A 425 -10.83 12.26 -2.80
CA ALA A 425 -11.99 13.07 -2.46
C ALA A 425 -12.25 13.03 -0.94
N THR A 426 -12.70 14.13 -0.39
CA THR A 426 -13.01 14.27 1.03
C THR A 426 -14.50 14.23 1.32
N ASP A 427 -15.30 14.44 0.28
CA ASP A 427 -16.74 14.57 0.37
C ASP A 427 -17.46 13.61 -0.59
N ASP A 428 -18.72 13.35 -0.30
CA ASP A 428 -19.63 12.59 -1.15
C ASP A 428 -19.80 13.29 -2.51
N LYS A 429 -20.09 12.52 -3.54
CA LYS A 429 -20.39 13.05 -4.86
C LYS A 429 -21.78 13.70 -4.83
N PRO A 430 -21.94 14.94 -5.29
CA PRO A 430 -23.28 15.49 -5.54
C PRO A 430 -24.00 14.63 -6.59
N MET A 431 -25.22 14.23 -6.32
CA MET A 431 -26.09 13.51 -7.24
C MET A 431 -26.67 14.44 -8.29
#